data_c86717007a70333048a42f1858785cb4
#
_entry.id   c86717007a70333048a42f1858785cb4
#
_cell.length_a   1.000
_cell.length_b   1.000
_cell.length_c   1.000
_cell.angle_alpha   90.00
_cell.angle_beta   90.00
_cell.angle_gamma   90.00
#
_symmetry.space_group_name_H-M   'P 1'
#
loop_
_entity.id
_entity.type
_entity.pdbx_description
1 polymer ?
#
loop_
_entity_poly.entity_id
_entity_poly.type
_entity_poly.pdbx_seq_one_letter_code
_entity_poly.pdbx_strand_id
1 'polypeptide(L)'
;MNLFSGSEAEKLGAHTIGIRPEHFTIEKDSGLWEGKVGVTERLGSDTFVHLNCPHFGQAITVRADSTLSVEYGEKLYITPNREQLHKFDANGLRSHEQT
;
A
#
# COMPACT_ATOMS: atom_id res chain seq x y z
N MET A 1 1.23 -5.56 -7.93
CA MET A 1 1.87 -5.42 -6.61
C MET A 1 2.51 -4.05 -6.52
N ASN A 2 2.35 -3.37 -5.39
CA ASN A 2 2.99 -2.09 -5.18
C ASN A 2 4.42 -2.30 -4.74
N LEU A 3 5.38 -1.64 -5.39
CA LEU A 3 6.78 -1.76 -5.04
C LEU A 3 7.30 -0.41 -4.61
N PHE A 4 8.03 -0.37 -3.50
CA PHE A 4 8.65 0.87 -3.06
C PHE A 4 9.95 0.58 -2.31
N SER A 5 10.83 1.58 -2.30
CA SER A 5 12.12 1.47 -1.65
C SER A 5 12.41 2.77 -0.90
N GLY A 6 13.58 2.88 -0.32
CA GLY A 6 13.97 4.07 0.42
C GLY A 6 13.69 3.93 1.90
N SER A 7 13.48 5.05 2.59
CA SER A 7 13.41 5.02 4.04
C SER A 7 12.26 4.18 4.58
N GLU A 8 11.12 4.16 3.92
CA GLU A 8 10.00 3.36 4.42
C GLU A 8 10.27 1.87 4.30
N ALA A 9 10.94 1.44 3.22
CA ALA A 9 11.32 0.04 3.08
C ALA A 9 12.39 -0.31 4.11
N GLU A 10 13.34 0.59 4.35
CA GLU A 10 14.37 0.34 5.34
C GLU A 10 13.81 0.19 6.74
N LYS A 11 12.78 0.96 7.08
CA LYS A 11 12.13 0.83 8.38
C LYS A 11 11.49 -0.53 8.54
N LEU A 12 11.12 -1.18 7.44
CA LEU A 12 10.54 -2.51 7.48
C LEU A 12 11.57 -3.61 7.24
N GLY A 13 12.86 -3.23 7.19
CA GLY A 13 13.94 -4.21 7.12
C GLY A 13 14.27 -4.71 5.74
N ALA A 14 14.05 -3.91 4.70
CA ALA A 14 14.33 -4.35 3.34
C ALA A 14 14.78 -3.19 2.47
N HIS A 15 15.41 -3.51 1.34
CA HIS A 15 15.78 -2.51 0.36
C HIS A 15 14.54 -2.11 -0.44
N THR A 16 13.73 -3.07 -0.83
CA THR A 16 12.49 -2.85 -1.56
C THR A 16 11.40 -3.71 -0.95
N ILE A 17 10.21 -3.16 -0.84
CA ILE A 17 9.05 -3.87 -0.32
C ILE A 17 8.01 -3.99 -1.43
N GLY A 18 7.42 -5.17 -1.57
CA GLY A 18 6.29 -5.38 -2.46
C GLY A 18 5.06 -5.71 -1.62
N ILE A 19 3.93 -5.07 -1.91
CA ILE A 19 2.69 -5.29 -1.20
C ILE A 19 1.56 -5.38 -2.20
N ARG A 20 0.78 -6.43 -2.12
CA ARG A 20 -0.37 -6.59 -3.01
C ARG A 20 -1.49 -5.66 -2.58
N PRO A 21 -2.33 -5.20 -3.52
CA PRO A 21 -3.40 -4.25 -3.17
C PRO A 21 -4.34 -4.74 -2.08
N GLU A 22 -4.56 -6.06 -1.99
CA GLU A 22 -5.48 -6.61 -1.01
C GLU A 22 -4.85 -6.80 0.38
N HIS A 23 -3.56 -6.54 0.51
CA HIS A 23 -2.86 -6.78 1.77
C HIS A 23 -2.65 -5.51 2.58
N PHE A 24 -3.58 -4.57 2.47
CA PHE A 24 -3.59 -3.35 3.28
C PHE A 24 -4.84 -3.30 4.14
N THR A 25 -4.71 -2.75 5.34
CA THR A 25 -5.85 -2.35 6.14
C THR A 25 -6.11 -0.87 5.83
N ILE A 26 -7.35 -0.50 5.56
CA ILE A 26 -7.72 0.85 5.16
C ILE A 26 -8.58 1.46 6.25
N GLU A 27 -8.18 2.65 6.73
CA GLU A 27 -8.92 3.36 7.76
C GLU A 27 -9.06 4.82 7.35
N LYS A 28 -10.07 5.48 7.84
CA LYS A 28 -10.27 6.90 7.53
C LYS A 28 -9.66 7.81 8.59
N ASP A 29 -9.35 7.28 9.77
CA ASP A 29 -8.89 8.09 10.87
C ASP A 29 -7.41 7.94 11.21
N SER A 30 -6.83 6.79 11.04
CA SER A 30 -5.43 6.58 11.39
C SER A 30 -4.87 5.36 10.71
N GLY A 31 -3.56 5.31 10.56
CA GLY A 31 -2.85 4.20 9.96
C GLY A 31 -1.39 4.55 9.80
N LEU A 32 -0.60 3.62 9.27
CA LEU A 32 0.83 3.83 9.13
C LEU A 32 1.15 4.88 8.08
N TRP A 33 0.46 4.85 6.94
CA TRP A 33 0.73 5.78 5.85
C TRP A 33 -0.54 6.52 5.47
N GLU A 34 -0.39 7.81 5.18
CA GLU A 34 -1.49 8.66 4.77
C GLU A 34 -1.43 8.87 3.26
N GLY A 35 -2.55 8.83 2.59
CA GLY A 35 -2.64 9.12 1.17
C GLY A 35 -3.95 9.81 0.84
N LYS A 36 -4.00 10.41 -0.35
CA LYS A 36 -5.23 11.04 -0.82
C LYS A 36 -5.77 10.25 -1.99
N VAL A 37 -7.07 10.06 -2.01
CA VAL A 37 -7.74 9.29 -3.05
C VAL A 37 -7.61 10.00 -4.39
N GLY A 38 -7.07 9.28 -5.37
CA GLY A 38 -7.04 9.73 -6.75
C GLY A 38 -8.12 8.98 -7.53
N VAL A 39 -7.69 8.18 -8.50
CA VAL A 39 -8.64 7.43 -9.32
C VAL A 39 -9.18 6.25 -8.52
N THR A 40 -10.46 5.95 -8.68
CA THR A 40 -11.08 4.77 -8.09
C THR A 40 -11.68 3.95 -9.22
N GLU A 41 -11.37 2.66 -9.25
CA GLU A 41 -11.90 1.76 -10.27
C GLU A 41 -12.77 0.72 -9.61
N ARG A 42 -14.02 0.58 -10.08
CA ARG A 42 -14.93 -0.39 -9.52
C ARG A 42 -15.09 -1.54 -10.50
N LEU A 43 -14.66 -2.73 -10.08
CA LEU A 43 -14.69 -3.91 -10.95
C LEU A 43 -15.46 -5.01 -10.24
N GLY A 44 -16.74 -5.08 -10.51
CA GLY A 44 -17.58 -6.09 -9.84
C GLY A 44 -17.66 -5.84 -8.36
N SER A 45 -17.26 -6.84 -7.56
CA SER A 45 -17.32 -6.71 -6.11
C SER A 45 -16.09 -6.04 -5.53
N ASP A 46 -15.08 -5.74 -6.37
CA ASP A 46 -13.85 -5.16 -5.88
C ASP A 46 -13.75 -3.70 -6.28
N THR A 47 -13.16 -2.91 -5.42
CA THR A 47 -12.86 -1.51 -5.72
C THR A 47 -11.37 -1.31 -5.54
N PHE A 48 -10.70 -0.78 -6.57
CA PHE A 48 -9.28 -0.47 -6.47
C PHE A 48 -9.13 1.03 -6.35
N VAL A 49 -8.48 1.48 -5.29
CA VAL A 49 -8.31 2.90 -5.01
C VAL A 49 -6.83 3.23 -5.18
N HIS A 50 -6.56 4.22 -6.03
CA HIS A 50 -5.18 4.67 -6.24
C HIS A 50 -4.96 5.87 -5.32
N LEU A 51 -4.05 5.72 -4.36
CA LEU A 51 -3.80 6.75 -3.36
C LEU A 51 -2.49 7.43 -3.66
N ASN A 52 -2.50 8.76 -3.62
CA ASN A 52 -1.27 9.53 -3.76
C ASN A 52 -0.67 9.68 -2.37
N CYS A 53 0.44 8.98 -2.13
CA CYS A 53 1.08 8.96 -0.83
C CYS A 53 2.35 9.80 -0.87
N PRO A 54 2.38 10.93 -0.17
CA PRO A 54 3.57 11.80 -0.19
C PRO A 54 4.83 11.10 0.30
N HIS A 55 4.69 10.13 1.21
CA HIS A 55 5.85 9.41 1.73
C HIS A 55 6.64 8.68 0.65
N PHE A 56 5.97 8.28 -0.42
CA PHE A 56 6.66 7.48 -1.43
C PHE A 56 6.86 8.23 -2.74
N GLY A 57 6.24 9.38 -2.90
CA GLY A 57 6.33 10.12 -4.16
C GLY A 57 5.68 9.39 -5.31
N GLN A 58 4.81 8.44 -5.04
CA GLN A 58 4.14 7.66 -6.08
C GLN A 58 2.77 7.22 -5.58
N ALA A 59 1.95 6.76 -6.49
CA ALA A 59 0.63 6.27 -6.14
C ALA A 59 0.73 4.83 -5.65
N ILE A 60 -0.06 4.50 -4.65
CA ILE A 60 -0.17 3.15 -4.11
C ILE A 60 -1.59 2.67 -4.41
N THR A 61 -1.71 1.48 -4.97
CA THR A 61 -3.03 0.91 -5.26
C THR A 61 -3.44 -0.01 -4.12
N VAL A 62 -4.63 0.22 -3.57
CA VAL A 62 -5.18 -0.64 -2.54
C VAL A 62 -6.51 -1.20 -3.01
N ARG A 63 -6.87 -2.39 -2.51
CA ARG A 63 -8.13 -3.03 -2.85
C ARG A 63 -9.06 -2.92 -1.66
N ALA A 64 -10.27 -2.49 -1.92
CA ALA A 64 -11.30 -2.38 -0.90
C ALA A 64 -12.52 -3.14 -1.35
N ASP A 65 -13.40 -3.50 -0.41
CA ASP A 65 -14.63 -4.15 -0.83
C ASP A 65 -15.61 -3.07 -1.33
N SER A 66 -16.71 -3.50 -1.92
CA SER A 66 -17.63 -2.58 -2.56
C SER A 66 -18.39 -1.70 -1.58
N THR A 67 -18.25 -1.97 -0.28
CA THR A 67 -18.95 -1.14 0.71
C THR A 67 -18.16 0.10 1.07
N LEU A 68 -16.88 0.18 0.72
CA LEU A 68 -16.10 1.37 1.02
C LEU A 68 -16.50 2.49 0.06
N SER A 69 -16.89 3.62 0.62
CA SER A 69 -17.26 4.78 -0.18
C SER A 69 -16.23 5.88 0.01
N VAL A 70 -15.55 6.26 -1.06
CA VAL A 70 -14.52 7.28 -1.01
C VAL A 70 -14.71 8.26 -2.15
N GLU A 71 -14.21 9.48 -1.96
CA GLU A 71 -14.30 10.52 -2.95
C GLU A 71 -12.91 11.02 -3.32
N TYR A 72 -12.79 11.58 -4.51
CA TYR A 72 -11.53 12.11 -5.00
C TYR A 72 -11.00 13.16 -4.01
N GLY A 73 -9.74 13.03 -3.66
CA GLY A 73 -9.11 13.96 -2.72
C GLY A 73 -9.32 13.63 -1.25
N GLU A 74 -10.11 12.62 -0.95
CA GLU A 74 -10.36 12.23 0.43
C GLU A 74 -9.09 11.61 1.01
N LYS A 75 -8.82 11.89 2.29
CA LYS A 75 -7.65 11.34 2.96
C LYS A 75 -7.95 9.96 3.51
N LEU A 76 -7.09 9.01 3.24
CA LEU A 76 -7.20 7.67 3.80
C LEU A 76 -5.87 7.28 4.41
N TYR A 77 -5.93 6.40 5.40
CA TYR A 77 -4.74 5.84 6.02
C TYR A 77 -4.68 4.36 5.71
N ILE A 78 -3.50 3.87 5.35
CA ILE A 78 -3.32 2.47 5.03
C ILE A 78 -2.20 1.90 5.88
N THR A 79 -2.36 0.64 6.25
CA THR A 79 -1.35 -0.08 7.03
C THR A 79 -1.10 -1.41 6.34
N PRO A 80 0.15 -1.73 5.97
CA PRO A 80 0.43 -2.99 5.31
C PRO A 80 0.32 -4.15 6.28
N ASN A 81 -0.15 -5.29 5.79
CA ASN A 81 -0.19 -6.49 6.59
C ASN A 81 1.23 -7.05 6.61
N ARG A 82 1.91 -6.94 7.73
CA ARG A 82 3.32 -7.28 7.81
C ARG A 82 3.61 -8.75 7.54
N GLU A 83 2.64 -9.61 7.71
CA GLU A 83 2.86 -11.02 7.44
C GLU A 83 2.84 -11.33 5.95
N GLN A 84 2.42 -10.39 5.14
CA GLN A 84 2.29 -10.61 3.70
C GLN A 84 3.16 -9.67 2.88
N LEU A 85 4.16 -9.06 3.50
CA LEU A 85 5.09 -8.23 2.77
C LEU A 85 6.06 -9.10 2.00
N HIS A 86 6.43 -8.65 0.81
CA HIS A 86 7.48 -9.28 0.03
C HIS A 86 8.70 -8.38 0.12
N LYS A 87 9.77 -8.87 0.76
CA LYS A 87 10.98 -8.10 0.97
C LYS A 87 12.02 -8.50 -0.06
N PHE A 88 12.66 -7.52 -0.67
CA PHE A 88 13.69 -7.76 -1.67
C PHE A 88 14.96 -7.04 -1.24
N ASP A 89 16.11 -7.65 -1.50
CA ASP A 89 17.39 -7.03 -1.16
C ASP A 89 17.84 -6.09 -2.28
N ALA A 90 19.04 -5.54 -2.16
CA ALA A 90 19.52 -4.56 -3.12
C ALA A 90 19.73 -5.15 -4.52
N ASN A 91 19.83 -6.47 -4.64
CA ASN A 91 19.98 -7.11 -5.92
C ASN A 91 18.65 -7.53 -6.52
N GLY A 92 17.55 -7.24 -5.85
CA GLY A 92 16.24 -7.62 -6.35
C GLY A 92 15.82 -9.03 -5.98
N LEU A 93 16.63 -9.71 -5.15
CA LEU A 93 16.29 -11.07 -4.74
C LEU A 93 15.44 -11.04 -3.49
N ARG A 94 14.50 -11.95 -3.40
CA ARG A 94 13.62 -12.01 -2.26
C ARG A 94 14.39 -12.39 -1.00
N SER A 95 14.17 -11.61 0.05
CA SER A 95 14.82 -11.88 1.33
C SER A 95 14.13 -13.03 2.04
N HIS A 96 14.96 -13.89 2.66
CA HIS A 96 14.41 -15.00 3.38
C HIS A 96 14.27 -14.77 4.86
N GLU A 97 14.60 -13.57 5.37
CA GLU A 97 14.52 -13.43 6.74
C GLU A 97 13.32 -12.89 7.15
N GLN A 98 12.37 -13.06 6.67
CA GLN A 98 11.27 -12.59 7.01
C GLN A 98 10.74 -12.93 8.15
N THR A 99 11.06 -13.68 8.59
CA THR A 99 10.44 -14.09 9.78
C THR A 99 10.13 -13.15 10.74
#